data_e4185a69c415e6bf49acb0288a5f8749
#
_entry.id   e4185a69c415e6bf49acb0288a5f8749
#
_cell.length_a   1.000
_cell.length_b   1.000
_cell.length_c   1.000
_cell.angle_alpha   90.00
_cell.angle_beta   90.00
_cell.angle_gamma   90.00
#
_symmetry.space_group_name_H-M   'P 1'
#
loop_
_entity.id
_entity.type
_entity.pdbx_description
1 polymer ?
#
loop_
_entity_poly.entity_id
_entity_poly.type
_entity_poly.pdbx_seq_one_letter_code
_entity_poly.pdbx_strand_id
1 'polypeptide(L)'
;NYAAQTQTITLADDAYLEFLPDPVIPHRQARFISDTQISIAPSATLLFSEIIQPGRKHHRPDECFGATVISISTSAARPAGCSLFTEKLLIEPQRYAMRQTGVMDSFDVFANVILCTPKDKADRVYERVEPDVDLADGIAFGACRLPNDAGLIYKILGRETAQVKAKLREFWGVVRSEVTGAGLPPPFLWR
;
A
#
# COMPACT_ATOMS: atom_id res chain seq x y z
N ASN A 1 -0.49 -22.02 -14.57
CA ASN A 1 0.74 -21.34 -14.12
C ASN A 1 0.36 -20.06 -13.38
N TYR A 2 1.13 -19.69 -12.36
CA TYR A 2 0.97 -18.47 -11.56
C TYR A 2 2.37 -17.96 -11.16
N ALA A 3 2.44 -16.66 -10.85
CA ALA A 3 3.61 -16.07 -10.22
C ALA A 3 3.31 -15.91 -8.73
N ALA A 4 4.25 -16.31 -7.88
CA ALA A 4 4.16 -16.14 -6.44
C ALA A 4 5.33 -15.33 -5.92
N GLN A 5 5.05 -14.45 -4.97
CA GLN A 5 6.03 -13.70 -4.21
C GLN A 5 5.78 -13.95 -2.73
N THR A 6 6.81 -14.32 -2.01
CA THR A 6 6.77 -14.42 -0.54
C THR A 6 7.81 -13.48 0.03
N GLN A 7 7.40 -12.68 1.02
CA GLN A 7 8.28 -11.76 1.72
C GLN A 7 8.19 -12.01 3.22
N THR A 8 9.33 -11.94 3.89
CA THR A 8 9.40 -11.96 5.35
C THR A 8 10.19 -10.74 5.81
N ILE A 9 9.57 -9.94 6.66
CA ILE A 9 10.15 -8.72 7.22
C ILE A 9 10.21 -8.90 8.74
N THR A 10 11.42 -8.81 9.30
CA THR A 10 11.61 -8.91 10.76
C THR A 10 12.31 -7.65 11.26
N LEU A 11 11.67 -6.95 12.20
CA LEU A 11 12.21 -5.76 12.84
C LEU A 11 12.38 -6.00 14.34
N ALA A 12 13.61 -5.86 14.79
CA ALA A 12 13.97 -5.84 16.21
C ALA A 12 13.59 -4.51 16.88
N ASP A 13 13.79 -4.41 18.19
CA ASP A 13 13.52 -3.18 18.94
C ASP A 13 14.23 -1.99 18.32
N ASP A 14 13.52 -0.86 18.27
CA ASP A 14 13.95 0.45 17.74
C ASP A 14 14.36 0.44 16.27
N ALA A 15 14.18 -0.66 15.54
CA ALA A 15 14.45 -0.70 14.12
C ALA A 15 13.49 0.19 13.33
N TYR A 16 14.02 0.85 12.29
CA TYR A 16 13.25 1.67 11.35
C TYR A 16 13.52 1.19 9.92
N LEU A 17 12.46 0.85 9.18
CA LEU A 17 12.54 0.41 7.80
C LEU A 17 11.48 1.11 6.94
N GLU A 18 11.93 1.64 5.82
CA GLU A 18 11.08 2.11 4.72
C GLU A 18 11.25 1.15 3.54
N PHE A 19 10.20 0.41 3.22
CA PHE A 19 10.19 -0.52 2.09
C PHE A 19 9.07 -0.13 1.14
N LEU A 20 9.42 0.69 0.15
CA LEU A 20 8.51 1.32 -0.81
C LEU A 20 8.88 0.87 -2.24
N PRO A 21 8.54 -0.36 -2.62
CA PRO A 21 8.88 -0.91 -3.93
C PRO A 21 8.13 -0.22 -5.07
N ASP A 22 8.65 -0.38 -6.28
CA ASP A 22 7.98 0.07 -7.49
C ASP A 22 6.68 -0.72 -7.76
N PRO A 23 5.74 -0.15 -8.55
CA PRO A 23 4.46 -0.78 -8.83
C PRO A 23 4.56 -2.15 -9.48
N VAL A 24 3.72 -3.06 -9.03
CA VAL A 24 3.47 -4.34 -9.72
C VAL A 24 2.54 -4.10 -10.90
N ILE A 25 2.92 -4.62 -12.07
CA ILE A 25 2.18 -4.49 -13.33
C ILE A 25 1.74 -5.88 -13.81
N PRO A 26 0.57 -6.36 -13.39
CA PRO A 26 0.06 -7.64 -13.85
C PRO A 26 -0.31 -7.58 -15.34
N HIS A 27 0.25 -8.49 -16.12
CA HIS A 27 -0.12 -8.64 -17.53
C HIS A 27 -1.50 -9.29 -17.70
N ARG A 28 -2.02 -9.23 -18.92
CA ARG A 28 -3.24 -9.96 -19.30
C ARG A 28 -3.11 -11.45 -18.94
N GLN A 29 -4.17 -12.00 -18.36
CA GLN A 29 -4.26 -13.40 -17.87
C GLN A 29 -3.26 -13.74 -16.76
N ALA A 30 -2.57 -12.75 -16.18
CA ALA A 30 -1.70 -13.00 -15.05
C ALA A 30 -2.48 -13.58 -13.86
N ARG A 31 -1.83 -14.51 -13.17
CA ARG A 31 -2.23 -14.99 -11.85
C ARG A 31 -1.08 -14.69 -10.91
N PHE A 32 -1.30 -13.74 -10.02
CA PHE A 32 -0.28 -13.26 -9.10
C PHE A 32 -0.73 -13.45 -7.66
N ILE A 33 0.15 -14.02 -6.85
CA ILE A 33 -0.07 -14.24 -5.42
C ILE A 33 1.11 -13.61 -4.68
N SER A 34 0.81 -12.70 -3.76
CA SER A 34 1.80 -12.12 -2.83
C SER A 34 1.41 -12.45 -1.39
N ASP A 35 2.37 -12.92 -0.62
CA ASP A 35 2.24 -13.18 0.81
C ASP A 35 3.38 -12.51 1.56
N THR A 36 3.04 -11.51 2.38
CA THR A 36 3.99 -10.74 3.18
C THR A 36 3.75 -11.02 4.67
N GLN A 37 4.77 -11.50 5.34
CA GLN A 37 4.75 -11.80 6.77
C GLN A 37 5.67 -10.84 7.52
N ILE A 38 5.11 -10.11 8.48
CA ILE A 38 5.80 -9.10 9.26
C ILE A 38 5.90 -9.55 10.71
N SER A 39 7.12 -9.64 11.23
CA SER A 39 7.41 -9.77 12.66
C SER A 39 8.04 -8.47 13.16
N ILE A 40 7.34 -7.75 14.03
CA ILE A 40 7.75 -6.40 14.44
C ILE A 40 7.72 -6.22 15.95
N ALA A 41 8.85 -5.78 16.52
CA ALA A 41 8.95 -5.42 17.92
C ALA A 41 8.09 -4.18 18.26
N PRO A 42 7.64 -4.00 19.53
CA PRO A 42 6.75 -2.91 19.92
C PRO A 42 7.29 -1.50 19.64
N SER A 43 8.61 -1.30 19.76
CA SER A 43 9.27 0.01 19.55
C SER A 43 9.67 0.27 18.10
N ALA A 44 9.65 -0.77 17.24
CA ALA A 44 10.06 -0.65 15.85
C ALA A 44 9.03 0.07 14.96
N THR A 45 9.51 0.59 13.85
CA THR A 45 8.67 1.23 12.81
C THR A 45 8.96 0.65 11.44
N LEU A 46 7.89 0.27 10.73
CA LEU A 46 7.90 -0.15 9.33
C LEU A 46 6.95 0.72 8.53
N LEU A 47 7.45 1.36 7.48
CA LEU A 47 6.63 1.90 6.41
C LEU A 47 6.76 0.98 5.19
N PHE A 48 5.67 0.34 4.80
CA PHE A 48 5.59 -0.64 3.72
C PHE A 48 4.53 -0.24 2.70
N SER A 49 4.80 -0.36 1.41
CA SER A 49 3.79 -0.10 0.39
C SER A 49 3.71 -1.18 -0.68
N GLU A 50 2.51 -1.33 -1.24
CA GLU A 50 2.23 -2.12 -2.42
C GLU A 50 1.40 -1.28 -3.39
N ILE A 51 1.87 -1.11 -4.62
CA ILE A 51 1.16 -0.40 -5.66
C ILE A 51 0.85 -1.37 -6.78
N ILE A 52 -0.41 -1.44 -7.18
CA ILE A 52 -0.88 -2.23 -8.32
C ILE A 52 -1.36 -1.28 -9.40
N GLN A 53 -0.79 -1.41 -10.57
CA GLN A 53 -1.23 -0.66 -11.76
C GLN A 53 -1.59 -1.60 -12.90
N PRO A 54 -2.59 -1.28 -13.72
CA PRO A 54 -2.94 -2.12 -14.87
C PRO A 54 -1.85 -2.06 -15.94
N GLY A 55 -1.55 -3.20 -16.54
CA GLY A 55 -0.68 -3.27 -17.70
C GLY A 55 -1.36 -2.69 -18.95
N ARG A 56 -0.59 -2.05 -19.84
CA ARG A 56 -1.02 -1.57 -21.16
C ARG A 56 -2.22 -0.61 -21.20
N LYS A 57 -2.52 0.06 -20.12
CA LYS A 57 -3.63 1.00 -19.96
C LYS A 57 -3.76 1.98 -21.15
N HIS A 58 -2.65 2.55 -21.61
CA HIS A 58 -2.65 3.53 -22.70
C HIS A 58 -2.66 2.93 -24.10
N HIS A 59 -2.38 1.64 -24.25
CA HIS A 59 -2.42 0.96 -25.54
C HIS A 59 -3.74 0.26 -25.79
N ARG A 60 -4.36 -0.27 -24.75
CA ARG A 60 -5.61 -1.02 -24.81
C ARG A 60 -6.42 -0.75 -23.54
N PRO A 61 -7.16 0.35 -23.49
CA PRO A 61 -7.96 0.72 -22.33
C PRO A 61 -9.00 -0.35 -21.92
N ASP A 62 -9.50 -1.11 -22.89
CA ASP A 62 -10.41 -2.25 -22.71
C ASP A 62 -9.75 -3.47 -22.05
N GLU A 63 -8.42 -3.56 -22.10
CA GLU A 63 -7.63 -4.60 -21.39
C GLU A 63 -7.11 -4.14 -20.01
N CYS A 64 -7.44 -2.92 -19.59
CA CYS A 64 -7.18 -2.45 -18.24
C CYS A 64 -7.83 -3.44 -17.25
N PHE A 65 -7.10 -3.95 -16.28
CA PHE A 65 -7.52 -5.08 -15.43
C PHE A 65 -7.67 -6.43 -16.17
N GLY A 66 -6.81 -6.72 -17.14
CA GLY A 66 -6.81 -7.99 -17.88
C GLY A 66 -6.25 -9.20 -17.12
N ALA A 67 -5.80 -9.05 -15.88
CA ALA A 67 -5.36 -10.17 -15.03
C ALA A 67 -6.49 -11.16 -14.75
N THR A 68 -6.17 -12.42 -14.47
CA THR A 68 -7.15 -13.41 -14.03
C THR A 68 -7.40 -13.30 -12.53
N VAL A 69 -6.32 -13.24 -11.75
CA VAL A 69 -6.40 -13.09 -10.30
C VAL A 69 -5.14 -12.38 -9.77
N ILE A 70 -5.36 -11.46 -8.84
CA ILE A 70 -4.32 -10.86 -8.02
C ILE A 70 -4.74 -11.07 -6.57
N SER A 71 -3.96 -11.83 -5.82
CA SER A 71 -4.19 -12.10 -4.40
C SER A 71 -3.00 -11.59 -3.61
N ILE A 72 -3.24 -10.64 -2.72
CA ILE A 72 -2.22 -10.04 -1.87
C ILE A 72 -2.65 -10.25 -0.42
N SER A 73 -1.77 -10.80 0.39
CA SER A 73 -1.97 -11.01 1.81
C SER A 73 -0.80 -10.41 2.57
N THR A 74 -1.09 -9.57 3.56
CA THR A 74 -0.08 -9.01 4.47
C THR A 74 -0.53 -9.27 5.90
N SER A 75 0.27 -10.00 6.64
CA SER A 75 0.03 -10.31 8.05
C SER A 75 1.15 -9.76 8.92
N ALA A 76 0.80 -9.25 10.09
CA ALA A 76 1.77 -8.77 11.06
C ALA A 76 1.53 -9.38 12.44
N ALA A 77 2.62 -9.69 13.13
CA ALA A 77 2.62 -10.20 14.48
C ALA A 77 3.78 -9.63 15.30
N ARG A 78 3.66 -9.68 16.63
CA ARG A 78 4.78 -9.47 17.54
C ARG A 78 5.72 -10.67 17.54
N PRO A 79 7.00 -10.51 17.88
CA PRO A 79 7.95 -11.64 17.93
C PRO A 79 7.50 -12.81 18.82
N ALA A 80 6.70 -12.53 19.86
CA ALA A 80 6.09 -13.55 20.72
C ALA A 80 4.89 -14.28 20.10
N GLY A 81 4.56 -14.02 18.82
CA GLY A 81 3.48 -14.68 18.09
C GLY A 81 2.09 -14.04 18.25
N CYS A 82 1.97 -12.94 18.99
CA CYS A 82 0.71 -12.20 19.09
C CYS A 82 0.37 -11.53 17.75
N SER A 83 -0.72 -11.95 17.10
CA SER A 83 -1.19 -11.39 15.84
C SER A 83 -1.63 -9.94 16.02
N LEU A 84 -1.21 -9.07 15.13
CA LEU A 84 -1.59 -7.66 15.08
C LEU A 84 -2.75 -7.44 14.10
N PHE A 85 -2.56 -7.82 12.84
CA PHE A 85 -3.58 -7.72 11.80
C PHE A 85 -3.28 -8.67 10.64
N THR A 86 -4.30 -8.87 9.81
CA THR A 86 -4.16 -9.44 8.47
C THR A 86 -4.95 -8.57 7.50
N GLU A 87 -4.29 -8.07 6.47
CA GLU A 87 -4.92 -7.39 5.34
C GLU A 87 -4.91 -8.35 4.15
N LYS A 88 -6.05 -8.49 3.47
CA LYS A 88 -6.16 -9.33 2.29
C LYS A 88 -6.90 -8.61 1.18
N LEU A 89 -6.26 -8.52 0.03
CA LEU A 89 -6.84 -8.00 -1.21
C LEU A 89 -6.96 -9.14 -2.22
N LEU A 90 -8.15 -9.31 -2.77
CA LEU A 90 -8.41 -10.23 -3.87
C LEU A 90 -9.06 -9.48 -5.02
N ILE A 91 -8.40 -9.47 -6.16
CA ILE A 91 -8.88 -8.84 -7.40
C ILE A 91 -9.06 -9.94 -8.44
N GLU A 92 -10.29 -10.14 -8.88
CA GLU A 92 -10.69 -11.09 -9.93
C GLU A 92 -11.47 -10.35 -11.02
N PRO A 93 -10.81 -9.62 -11.93
CA PRO A 93 -11.48 -8.74 -12.89
C PRO A 93 -12.45 -9.45 -13.84
N GLN A 94 -12.23 -10.74 -14.10
CA GLN A 94 -13.10 -11.55 -14.95
C GLN A 94 -14.37 -11.99 -14.23
N ARG A 95 -14.37 -11.95 -12.89
CA ARG A 95 -15.50 -12.39 -12.05
C ARG A 95 -16.31 -11.21 -11.53
N TYR A 96 -15.63 -10.09 -11.26
CA TYR A 96 -16.24 -8.90 -10.69
C TYR A 96 -15.93 -7.68 -11.56
N ALA A 97 -16.94 -6.87 -11.83
CA ALA A 97 -16.77 -5.64 -12.59
C ALA A 97 -15.94 -4.61 -11.79
N MET A 98 -14.72 -4.36 -12.22
CA MET A 98 -13.81 -3.44 -11.53
C MET A 98 -14.29 -1.99 -11.54
N ARG A 99 -15.04 -1.60 -12.56
CA ARG A 99 -15.57 -0.23 -12.75
C ARG A 99 -16.85 0.09 -11.96
N GLN A 100 -17.15 -0.72 -10.95
CA GLN A 100 -18.28 -0.42 -10.06
C GLN A 100 -17.87 0.62 -9.01
N THR A 101 -18.81 1.51 -8.68
CA THR A 101 -18.71 2.41 -7.52
C THR A 101 -18.51 1.59 -6.25
N GLY A 102 -17.54 1.98 -5.44
CA GLY A 102 -17.14 1.22 -4.23
C GLY A 102 -16.11 0.12 -4.49
N VAL A 103 -15.71 -0.14 -5.76
CA VAL A 103 -14.57 -1.00 -6.11
C VAL A 103 -13.43 -0.12 -6.62
N MET A 104 -13.32 0.11 -7.92
CA MET A 104 -12.31 0.98 -8.51
C MET A 104 -12.91 2.21 -9.21
N ASP A 105 -14.20 2.21 -9.50
CA ASP A 105 -14.89 3.28 -10.22
C ASP A 105 -14.10 3.76 -11.47
N SER A 106 -13.73 5.03 -11.49
CA SER A 106 -12.94 5.65 -12.55
C SER A 106 -11.42 5.56 -12.34
N PHE A 107 -10.99 4.95 -11.22
CA PHE A 107 -9.58 4.79 -10.89
C PHE A 107 -8.96 3.55 -11.52
N ASP A 108 -7.67 3.60 -11.81
CA ASP A 108 -6.92 2.50 -12.44
C ASP A 108 -5.83 1.95 -11.53
N VAL A 109 -5.26 2.78 -10.68
CA VAL A 109 -4.12 2.44 -9.83
C VAL A 109 -4.55 2.41 -8.38
N PHE A 110 -4.12 1.38 -7.68
CA PHE A 110 -4.38 1.20 -6.26
C PHE A 110 -3.05 1.10 -5.50
N ALA A 111 -2.95 1.80 -4.37
CA ALA A 111 -1.87 1.61 -3.43
C ALA A 111 -2.40 1.30 -2.03
N ASN A 112 -1.74 0.34 -1.39
CA ASN A 112 -1.91 -0.01 0.00
C ASN A 112 -0.62 0.31 0.74
N VAL A 113 -0.70 1.19 1.74
CA VAL A 113 0.46 1.64 2.51
C VAL A 113 0.20 1.31 3.98
N ILE A 114 1.09 0.53 4.56
CA ILE A 114 1.01 0.08 5.95
C ILE A 114 2.11 0.78 6.75
N LEU A 115 1.73 1.47 7.80
CA LEU A 115 2.62 2.02 8.80
C LEU A 115 2.45 1.24 10.10
N CYS A 116 3.37 0.33 10.41
CA CYS A 116 3.45 -0.26 11.74
C CYS A 116 4.40 0.60 12.58
N THR A 117 3.91 1.13 13.70
CA THR A 117 4.68 2.02 14.57
C THR A 117 4.02 2.10 15.95
N PRO A 118 4.72 2.54 17.01
CA PRO A 118 4.10 2.81 18.30
C PRO A 118 2.89 3.74 18.18
N LYS A 119 1.88 3.49 19.04
CA LYS A 119 0.58 4.17 18.99
C LYS A 119 0.68 5.68 18.98
N ASP A 120 1.52 6.26 19.84
CA ASP A 120 1.70 7.70 19.94
C ASP A 120 2.20 8.34 18.65
N LYS A 121 3.10 7.65 17.93
CA LYS A 121 3.59 8.06 16.61
C LYS A 121 2.50 7.91 15.54
N ALA A 122 1.77 6.80 15.58
CA ALA A 122 0.65 6.56 14.67
C ALA A 122 -0.43 7.64 14.81
N ASP A 123 -0.79 8.02 16.04
CA ASP A 123 -1.79 9.05 16.29
C ASP A 123 -1.36 10.42 15.74
N ARG A 124 -0.09 10.83 15.91
CA ARG A 124 0.42 12.08 15.33
C ARG A 124 0.39 12.08 13.79
N VAL A 125 0.74 10.94 13.17
CA VAL A 125 0.64 10.82 11.70
C VAL A 125 -0.81 10.89 11.25
N TYR A 126 -1.72 10.20 11.96
CA TYR A 126 -3.15 10.17 11.62
C TYR A 126 -3.80 11.55 11.65
N GLU A 127 -3.47 12.37 12.63
CA GLU A 127 -3.99 13.74 12.79
C GLU A 127 -3.57 14.68 11.65
N ARG A 128 -2.52 14.34 10.90
CA ARG A 128 -2.03 15.11 9.77
C ARG A 128 -2.53 14.61 8.39
N VAL A 129 -3.32 13.55 8.37
CA VAL A 129 -3.84 12.97 7.14
C VAL A 129 -5.33 13.27 7.02
N GLU A 130 -5.68 14.25 6.20
CA GLU A 130 -7.07 14.53 5.84
C GLU A 130 -7.45 13.62 4.66
N PRO A 131 -8.51 12.80 4.77
CA PRO A 131 -8.99 11.99 3.65
C PRO A 131 -9.66 12.87 2.61
N ASP A 132 -9.50 12.49 1.33
CA ASP A 132 -10.13 13.20 0.24
C ASP A 132 -10.52 12.27 -0.91
N VAL A 133 -11.56 12.66 -1.66
CA VAL A 133 -12.03 11.98 -2.87
C VAL A 133 -12.29 13.03 -3.93
N ASP A 134 -11.33 13.25 -4.81
CA ASP A 134 -11.44 14.15 -5.95
C ASP A 134 -11.58 13.35 -7.25
N LEU A 135 -12.83 13.24 -7.72
CA LEU A 135 -13.13 12.55 -8.97
C LEU A 135 -12.72 13.37 -10.19
N ALA A 136 -12.61 14.70 -10.09
CA ALA A 136 -12.18 15.56 -11.20
C ALA A 136 -10.68 15.38 -11.44
N ASP A 137 -9.88 15.49 -10.39
CA ASP A 137 -8.43 15.24 -10.45
C ASP A 137 -8.09 13.77 -10.54
N GLY A 138 -9.03 12.87 -10.24
CA GLY A 138 -8.85 11.44 -10.36
C GLY A 138 -7.93 10.85 -9.29
N ILE A 139 -8.07 11.31 -8.07
CA ILE A 139 -7.35 10.82 -6.89
C ILE A 139 -8.31 10.64 -5.70
N ALA A 140 -8.12 9.59 -4.94
CA ALA A 140 -8.80 9.40 -3.66
C ALA A 140 -7.83 8.75 -2.67
N PHE A 141 -7.88 9.18 -1.41
CA PHE A 141 -7.00 8.64 -0.39
C PHE A 141 -7.56 8.84 1.02
N GLY A 142 -7.08 8.02 1.94
CA GLY A 142 -7.44 8.14 3.34
C GLY A 142 -6.72 7.13 4.21
N ALA A 143 -6.63 7.43 5.51
CA ALA A 143 -6.01 6.60 6.51
C ALA A 143 -7.04 6.00 7.47
N CYS A 144 -6.79 4.78 7.92
CA CYS A 144 -7.48 4.14 9.03
C CYS A 144 -6.48 3.59 10.04
N ARG A 145 -6.90 3.52 11.31
CA ARG A 145 -6.12 2.83 12.33
C ARG A 145 -6.18 1.32 12.13
N LEU A 146 -5.04 0.66 12.24
CA LEU A 146 -4.96 -0.80 12.28
C LEU A 146 -5.43 -1.32 13.64
N PRO A 147 -5.97 -2.54 13.73
CA PRO A 147 -6.34 -3.15 14.99
C PRO A 147 -5.12 -3.35 15.91
N ASN A 148 -5.39 -3.56 17.20
CA ASN A 148 -4.39 -3.83 18.22
C ASN A 148 -3.29 -2.75 18.36
N ASP A 149 -3.66 -1.48 18.06
CA ASP A 149 -2.73 -0.35 18.06
C ASP A 149 -1.46 -0.61 17.22
N ALA A 150 -1.61 -1.39 16.14
CA ALA A 150 -0.49 -1.78 15.27
C ALA A 150 0.05 -0.63 14.42
N GLY A 151 -0.72 0.45 14.24
CA GLY A 151 -0.37 1.59 13.41
C GLY A 151 -1.50 2.04 12.50
N LEU A 152 -1.17 2.36 11.24
CA LEU A 152 -2.11 2.88 10.24
C LEU A 152 -2.06 2.07 8.95
N ILE A 153 -3.20 2.04 8.27
CA ILE A 153 -3.26 1.70 6.86
C ILE A 153 -3.70 2.94 6.08
N TYR A 154 -2.97 3.28 5.02
CA TYR A 154 -3.27 4.40 4.13
C TYR A 154 -3.52 3.87 2.73
N LYS A 155 -4.70 4.10 2.19
CA LYS A 155 -5.11 3.63 0.87
C LYS A 155 -5.19 4.79 -0.11
N ILE A 156 -4.72 4.57 -1.33
CA ILE A 156 -4.72 5.56 -2.40
C ILE A 156 -5.30 4.90 -3.65
N LEU A 157 -6.23 5.58 -4.29
CA LEU A 157 -6.71 5.28 -5.63
C LEU A 157 -6.33 6.42 -6.55
N GLY A 158 -5.88 6.13 -7.77
CA GLY A 158 -5.54 7.16 -8.75
C GLY A 158 -5.85 6.72 -10.17
N ARG A 159 -6.08 7.69 -11.06
CA ARG A 159 -6.14 7.40 -12.50
C ARG A 159 -4.75 7.12 -13.04
N GLU A 160 -3.75 7.83 -12.54
CA GLU A 160 -2.37 7.73 -13.02
C GLU A 160 -1.40 7.33 -11.90
N THR A 161 -0.43 6.50 -12.25
CA THR A 161 0.61 6.04 -11.30
C THR A 161 1.40 7.19 -10.70
N ALA A 162 1.65 8.25 -11.48
CA ALA A 162 2.37 9.41 -11.01
C ALA A 162 1.63 10.12 -9.85
N GLN A 163 0.31 10.22 -9.93
CA GLN A 163 -0.53 10.81 -8.87
C GLN A 163 -0.44 9.98 -7.58
N VAL A 164 -0.57 8.64 -7.71
CA VAL A 164 -0.47 7.72 -6.58
C VAL A 164 0.91 7.78 -5.93
N LYS A 165 1.99 7.80 -6.73
CA LYS A 165 3.37 7.94 -6.22
C LYS A 165 3.60 9.30 -5.55
N ALA A 166 3.05 10.38 -6.09
CA ALA A 166 3.14 11.70 -5.48
C ALA A 166 2.44 11.71 -4.10
N LYS A 167 1.23 11.16 -4.02
CA LYS A 167 0.46 11.09 -2.76
C LYS A 167 1.13 10.16 -1.73
N LEU A 168 1.69 9.03 -2.16
CA LEU A 168 2.52 8.18 -1.31
C LEU A 168 3.73 8.95 -0.77
N ARG A 169 4.39 9.75 -1.62
CA ARG A 169 5.54 10.55 -1.20
C ARG A 169 5.18 11.62 -0.17
N GLU A 170 4.01 12.25 -0.29
CA GLU A 170 3.50 13.18 0.71
C GLU A 170 3.29 12.48 2.06
N PHE A 171 2.59 11.34 2.05
CA PHE A 171 2.39 10.54 3.26
C PHE A 171 3.72 10.09 3.87
N TRP A 172 4.67 9.62 3.07
CA TRP A 172 6.01 9.28 3.51
C TRP A 172 6.73 10.45 4.19
N GLY A 173 6.56 11.69 3.66
CA GLY A 173 7.08 12.90 4.27
C GLY A 173 6.50 13.16 5.66
N VAL A 174 5.19 12.98 5.82
CA VAL A 174 4.52 13.09 7.12
C VAL A 174 5.05 12.05 8.09
N VAL A 175 5.15 10.79 7.67
CA VAL A 175 5.68 9.70 8.51
C VAL A 175 7.11 9.99 8.96
N ARG A 176 8.01 10.38 8.06
CA ARG A 176 9.39 10.71 8.43
C ARG A 176 9.46 11.85 9.44
N SER A 177 8.71 12.92 9.20
CA SER A 177 8.66 14.08 10.09
C SER A 177 8.22 13.68 11.50
N GLU A 178 7.13 12.91 11.62
CA GLU A 178 6.55 12.55 12.92
C GLU A 178 7.30 11.44 13.66
N VAL A 179 7.90 10.51 12.91
CA VAL A 179 8.55 9.34 13.51
C VAL A 179 10.03 9.59 13.79
N THR A 180 10.72 10.28 12.88
CA THR A 180 12.18 10.45 12.94
C THR A 180 12.63 11.90 13.11
N GLY A 181 11.74 12.88 12.93
CA GLY A 181 12.11 14.30 12.87
C GLY A 181 12.85 14.71 11.59
N ALA A 182 12.98 13.80 10.62
CA ALA A 182 13.73 14.05 9.40
C ALA A 182 12.82 14.36 8.21
N GLY A 183 13.31 15.13 7.25
CA GLY A 183 12.64 15.35 5.95
C GLY A 183 12.83 14.17 5.00
N LEU A 184 12.15 14.26 3.84
CA LEU A 184 12.35 13.30 2.76
C LEU A 184 13.77 13.39 2.20
N PRO A 185 14.38 12.25 1.84
CA PRO A 185 15.63 12.25 1.11
C PRO A 185 15.45 12.90 -0.28
N PRO A 186 16.50 13.47 -0.88
CA PRO A 186 16.43 13.94 -2.25
C PRO A 186 16.01 12.78 -3.18
N PRO A 187 15.31 13.08 -4.29
CA PRO A 187 14.95 12.06 -5.26
C PRO A 187 16.19 11.32 -5.75
N PHE A 188 16.13 10.00 -5.76
CA PHE A 188 17.22 9.21 -6.34
C PHE A 188 17.20 9.38 -7.87
N LEU A 189 18.36 9.64 -8.49
CA LEU A 189 18.49 9.98 -9.92
C LEU A 189 18.00 8.90 -10.90
N TRP A 190 17.71 7.72 -10.42
CA TRP A 190 17.28 6.54 -11.21
C TRP A 190 15.78 6.20 -11.04
N ARG A 191 14.99 7.01 -10.38
CA ARG A 191 13.57 6.73 -10.10
C ARG A 191 12.68 7.86 -10.59
#